data_6abed2d16f77ccfbf0bc0d66b3c72be1
#
_entry.id   6abed2d16f77ccfbf0bc0d66b3c72be1
#
_cell.length_a   1.000
_cell.length_b   1.000
_cell.length_c   1.000
_cell.angle_alpha   90.00
_cell.angle_beta   90.00
_cell.angle_gamma   90.00
#
_symmetry.space_group_name_H-M   'P 1'
#
loop_
_entity.id
_entity.type
_entity.pdbx_description
1 polymer ?
#
loop_
_entity_poly.entity_id
_entity_poly.type
_entity_poly.pdbx_seq_one_letter_code
_entity_poly.pdbx_strand_id
1 'polypeptide(L)'
;MTRSWMESEIRSQPALLARLAEGAAPLAQELARAISRRHPRFVVLTARGSSDHAAIYGKYLLETDAGLVASLAAPSVYSIYGGRPDVRDALVIGISQSGQSPDIVTTVAGARAGGALTLAITNDESSPLAQASDLRLPLQVGPERSVAATKTFTAELLAVWLLVQAMAGKDLDSAANLGSDAEASLASAQRTLSGSSLGDPASPIVVVGRGYGYPVALELALKLREVGRRNAHGFSAADLLHGPIAAVQAGTTAVVVGAAGPTSSSLRDGLAAIHAHGARSLVISNDPELAWEASLAVPVRAAGESLSGISLALAGQWLALQDALTRGLDPDRPPGLAKITRTL
;
A
#
# COMPACT_ATOMS: atom_id res chain seq x y z
N MET A 1 25.08 -7.91 -15.48
CA MET A 1 23.67 -7.76 -15.92
C MET A 1 23.20 -6.36 -15.57
N THR A 2 22.52 -5.67 -16.47
CA THR A 2 21.87 -4.38 -16.17
C THR A 2 20.72 -4.61 -15.18
N ARG A 3 20.61 -3.73 -14.19
CA ARG A 3 19.50 -3.79 -13.22
C ARG A 3 18.16 -3.59 -13.92
N SER A 4 17.11 -4.30 -13.45
CA SER A 4 15.75 -4.06 -13.91
C SER A 4 15.25 -2.67 -13.48
N TRP A 5 14.21 -2.15 -14.17
CA TRP A 5 13.54 -0.94 -13.73
C TRP A 5 12.96 -1.08 -12.33
N MET A 6 12.30 -2.21 -12.05
CA MET A 6 11.75 -2.50 -10.73
C MET A 6 12.83 -2.44 -9.63
N GLU A 7 13.99 -3.08 -9.83
CA GLU A 7 15.09 -3.00 -8.86
C GLU A 7 15.59 -1.57 -8.67
N SER A 8 15.78 -0.84 -9.75
CA SER A 8 16.26 0.54 -9.71
C SER A 8 15.28 1.46 -8.97
N GLU A 9 13.99 1.28 -9.17
CA GLU A 9 12.93 2.04 -8.53
C GLU A 9 12.79 1.69 -7.05
N ILE A 10 12.88 0.41 -6.67
CA ILE A 10 12.92 0.00 -5.25
C ILE A 10 14.10 0.66 -4.53
N ARG A 11 15.29 0.60 -5.11
CA ARG A 11 16.51 1.19 -4.52
C ARG A 11 16.48 2.71 -4.40
N SER A 12 15.69 3.39 -5.22
CA SER A 12 15.57 4.85 -5.18
C SER A 12 14.61 5.36 -4.08
N GLN A 13 13.79 4.50 -3.50
CA GLN A 13 12.73 4.89 -2.57
C GLN A 13 13.24 5.62 -1.32
N PRO A 14 14.30 5.19 -0.62
CA PRO A 14 14.74 5.88 0.59
C PRO A 14 14.96 7.39 0.38
N ALA A 15 15.69 7.76 -0.68
CA ALA A 15 15.95 9.15 -1.00
C ALA A 15 14.69 9.89 -1.51
N LEU A 16 13.81 9.20 -2.25
CA LEU A 16 12.55 9.76 -2.71
C LEU A 16 11.60 10.06 -1.55
N LEU A 17 11.48 9.13 -0.61
CA LEU A 17 10.62 9.27 0.56
C LEU A 17 11.08 10.38 1.49
N ALA A 18 12.41 10.52 1.71
CA ALA A 18 12.96 11.64 2.47
C ALA A 18 12.56 12.99 1.85
N ARG A 19 12.77 13.14 0.53
CA ARG A 19 12.41 14.40 -0.16
C ARG A 19 10.89 14.65 -0.16
N LEU A 20 10.08 13.62 -0.32
CA LEU A 20 8.63 13.75 -0.31
C LEU A 20 8.13 14.14 1.08
N ALA A 21 8.70 13.57 2.15
CA ALA A 21 8.34 13.92 3.52
C ALA A 21 8.55 15.42 3.80
N GLU A 22 9.70 15.96 3.41
CA GLU A 22 9.99 17.38 3.57
C GLU A 22 9.16 18.28 2.64
N GLY A 23 9.09 17.91 1.36
CA GLY A 23 8.48 18.75 0.31
C GLY A 23 6.96 18.80 0.37
N ALA A 24 6.30 17.70 0.74
CA ALA A 24 4.84 17.61 0.75
C ALA A 24 4.21 18.05 2.09
N ALA A 25 4.95 18.11 3.19
CA ALA A 25 4.41 18.45 4.51
C ALA A 25 3.72 19.82 4.54
N PRO A 26 4.30 20.93 4.01
CA PRO A 26 3.63 22.23 4.00
C PRO A 26 2.32 22.21 3.19
N LEU A 27 2.32 21.54 2.04
CA LEU A 27 1.12 21.41 1.20
C LEU A 27 0.05 20.56 1.89
N ALA A 28 0.43 19.46 2.55
CA ALA A 28 -0.51 18.64 3.31
C ALA A 28 -1.21 19.45 4.41
N GLN A 29 -0.48 20.33 5.11
CA GLN A 29 -1.05 21.23 6.11
C GLN A 29 -1.98 22.29 5.49
N GLU A 30 -1.63 22.84 4.31
CA GLU A 30 -2.51 23.75 3.58
C GLU A 30 -3.80 23.08 3.15
N LEU A 31 -3.68 21.88 2.57
CA LEU A 31 -4.84 21.07 2.16
C LEU A 31 -5.73 20.71 3.35
N ALA A 32 -5.14 20.30 4.47
CA ALA A 32 -5.89 20.01 5.70
C ALA A 32 -6.70 21.24 6.17
N ARG A 33 -6.13 22.45 6.12
CA ARG A 33 -6.86 23.69 6.43
C ARG A 33 -7.98 23.95 5.42
N ALA A 34 -7.77 23.69 4.13
CA ALA A 34 -8.80 23.84 3.10
C ALA A 34 -9.95 22.84 3.30
N ILE A 35 -9.62 21.61 3.62
CA ILE A 35 -10.59 20.54 3.91
C ILE A 35 -11.38 20.88 5.18
N SER A 36 -10.72 21.30 6.24
CA SER A 36 -11.38 21.67 7.51
C SER A 36 -12.44 22.77 7.33
N ARG A 37 -12.22 23.77 6.45
CA ARG A 37 -13.21 24.80 6.14
C ARG A 37 -14.50 24.30 5.50
N ARG A 38 -14.46 23.10 4.89
CA ARG A 38 -15.62 22.46 4.26
C ARG A 38 -16.35 21.53 5.23
N HIS A 39 -15.77 21.24 6.39
CA HIS A 39 -16.34 20.38 7.43
C HIS A 39 -16.91 19.04 6.89
N PRO A 40 -16.13 18.24 6.15
CA PRO A 40 -16.65 16.98 5.63
C PRO A 40 -17.04 16.05 6.79
N ARG A 41 -18.19 15.40 6.67
CA ARG A 41 -18.71 14.48 7.67
C ARG A 41 -18.16 13.06 7.50
N PHE A 42 -17.73 12.72 6.31
CA PHE A 42 -17.14 11.41 5.97
C PHE A 42 -16.21 11.55 4.77
N VAL A 43 -15.41 10.52 4.54
CA VAL A 43 -14.47 10.47 3.41
C VAL A 43 -14.82 9.28 2.50
N VAL A 44 -14.73 9.48 1.20
CA VAL A 44 -14.83 8.41 0.20
C VAL A 44 -13.51 8.32 -0.55
N LEU A 45 -12.87 7.16 -0.50
CA LEU A 45 -11.63 6.89 -1.21
C LEU A 45 -11.94 6.09 -2.47
N THR A 46 -11.34 6.46 -3.61
CA THR A 46 -11.53 5.76 -4.88
C THR A 46 -10.19 5.52 -5.56
N ALA A 47 -9.91 4.26 -5.91
CA ALA A 47 -8.65 3.85 -6.50
C ALA A 47 -8.77 2.49 -7.22
N ARG A 48 -7.66 1.99 -7.80
CA ARG A 48 -7.52 0.66 -8.39
C ARG A 48 -6.13 0.09 -8.14
N GLY A 49 -6.04 -1.24 -8.10
CA GLY A 49 -4.75 -1.95 -7.99
C GLY A 49 -3.97 -1.55 -6.74
N SER A 50 -2.68 -1.24 -6.89
CA SER A 50 -1.82 -0.81 -5.78
C SER A 50 -2.35 0.44 -5.08
N SER A 51 -2.89 1.41 -5.83
CA SER A 51 -3.50 2.62 -5.25
C SER A 51 -4.74 2.30 -4.41
N ASP A 52 -5.48 1.20 -4.70
CA ASP A 52 -6.61 0.76 -3.86
C ASP A 52 -6.13 0.26 -2.49
N HIS A 53 -4.97 -0.41 -2.45
CA HIS A 53 -4.34 -0.78 -1.19
C HIS A 53 -3.89 0.47 -0.39
N ALA A 54 -3.42 1.53 -1.08
CA ALA A 54 -3.15 2.81 -0.44
C ALA A 54 -4.44 3.48 0.07
N ALA A 55 -5.57 3.31 -0.62
CA ALA A 55 -6.88 3.77 -0.14
C ALA A 55 -7.33 3.01 1.12
N ILE A 56 -7.11 1.68 1.19
CA ILE A 56 -7.37 0.88 2.40
C ILE A 56 -6.51 1.38 3.57
N TYR A 57 -5.23 1.68 3.34
CA TYR A 57 -4.36 2.28 4.35
C TYR A 57 -4.89 3.64 4.82
N GLY A 58 -5.31 4.48 3.88
CA GLY A 58 -5.93 5.77 4.16
C GLY A 58 -7.22 5.65 5.00
N LYS A 59 -8.02 4.62 4.74
CA LYS A 59 -9.21 4.33 5.53
C LYS A 59 -8.86 4.09 7.01
N TYR A 60 -7.86 3.26 7.29
CA TYR A 60 -7.40 3.05 8.67
C TYR A 60 -6.98 4.37 9.31
N LEU A 61 -6.13 5.16 8.66
CA LEU A 61 -5.65 6.44 9.20
C LEU A 61 -6.79 7.43 9.47
N LEU A 62 -7.73 7.58 8.54
CA LEU A 62 -8.87 8.49 8.69
C LEU A 62 -9.74 8.13 9.88
N GLU A 63 -10.00 6.83 10.08
CA GLU A 63 -10.84 6.35 11.16
C GLU A 63 -10.13 6.36 12.52
N THR A 64 -8.83 6.03 12.57
CA THR A 64 -8.07 5.98 13.84
C THR A 64 -7.54 7.34 14.27
N ASP A 65 -7.05 8.16 13.34
CA ASP A 65 -6.30 9.37 13.65
C ASP A 65 -7.13 10.65 13.50
N ALA A 66 -7.96 10.73 12.46
CA ALA A 66 -8.80 11.88 12.20
C ALA A 66 -10.23 11.73 12.72
N GLY A 67 -10.65 10.54 13.18
CA GLY A 67 -12.00 10.28 13.68
C GLY A 67 -13.09 10.40 12.62
N LEU A 68 -12.74 10.30 11.34
CA LEU A 68 -13.66 10.43 10.22
C LEU A 68 -14.00 9.06 9.63
N VAL A 69 -15.29 8.74 9.53
CA VAL A 69 -15.74 7.54 8.82
C VAL A 69 -15.26 7.58 7.38
N ALA A 70 -14.62 6.51 6.93
CA ALA A 70 -14.11 6.40 5.58
C ALA A 70 -14.66 5.17 4.85
N SER A 71 -15.09 5.36 3.60
CA SER A 71 -15.61 4.30 2.72
C SER A 71 -14.72 4.15 1.48
N LEU A 72 -14.60 2.93 1.00
CA LEU A 72 -14.04 2.67 -0.33
C LEU A 72 -15.16 2.72 -1.35
N ALA A 73 -14.98 3.50 -2.42
CA ALA A 73 -15.97 3.58 -3.50
C ALA A 73 -16.02 2.30 -4.32
N ALA A 74 -17.17 2.01 -4.90
CA ALA A 74 -17.31 1.09 -6.02
C ALA A 74 -17.40 1.93 -7.33
N PRO A 75 -16.29 2.15 -8.06
CA PRO A 75 -16.27 3.06 -9.20
C PRO A 75 -17.29 2.71 -10.29
N SER A 76 -17.62 1.43 -10.44
CA SER A 76 -18.66 0.95 -11.37
C SER A 76 -20.06 1.56 -11.11
N VAL A 77 -20.33 2.01 -9.88
CA VAL A 77 -21.57 2.72 -9.56
C VAL A 77 -21.69 3.96 -10.44
N TYR A 78 -20.64 4.74 -10.58
CA TYR A 78 -20.61 5.94 -11.41
C TYR A 78 -20.42 5.62 -12.90
N SER A 79 -19.46 4.74 -13.23
CA SER A 79 -19.03 4.52 -14.62
C SER A 79 -19.93 3.59 -15.42
N ILE A 80 -20.59 2.61 -14.78
CA ILE A 80 -21.41 1.59 -15.45
C ILE A 80 -22.89 1.75 -15.11
N TYR A 81 -23.21 1.82 -13.80
CA TYR A 81 -24.63 1.90 -13.38
C TYR A 81 -25.21 3.30 -13.46
N GLY A 82 -24.41 4.34 -13.72
CA GLY A 82 -24.89 5.73 -13.79
C GLY A 82 -25.43 6.27 -12.46
N GLY A 83 -25.14 5.59 -11.35
CA GLY A 83 -25.54 5.98 -10.00
C GLY A 83 -24.93 7.32 -9.59
N ARG A 84 -25.63 8.04 -8.72
CA ARG A 84 -25.19 9.33 -8.19
C ARG A 84 -25.48 9.37 -6.69
N PRO A 85 -24.63 8.73 -5.86
CA PRO A 85 -24.77 8.80 -4.41
C PRO A 85 -24.72 10.24 -3.91
N ASP A 86 -25.45 10.54 -2.85
CA ASP A 86 -25.36 11.85 -2.19
C ASP A 86 -24.06 11.93 -1.39
N VAL A 87 -23.14 12.75 -1.89
CA VAL A 87 -21.80 12.94 -1.31
C VAL A 87 -21.51 14.41 -1.01
N ARG A 88 -22.54 15.26 -0.87
CA ARG A 88 -22.39 16.72 -0.68
C ARG A 88 -21.53 17.07 0.54
N ASP A 89 -21.64 16.29 1.61
CA ASP A 89 -20.88 16.50 2.86
C ASP A 89 -19.62 15.62 2.93
N ALA A 90 -19.17 15.06 1.81
CA ALA A 90 -18.00 14.21 1.75
C ALA A 90 -16.76 14.97 1.29
N LEU A 91 -15.58 14.45 1.74
CA LEU A 91 -14.34 14.59 1.03
C LEU A 91 -14.16 13.34 0.15
N VAL A 92 -14.05 13.50 -1.16
CA VAL A 92 -13.79 12.38 -2.08
C VAL A 92 -12.34 12.43 -2.55
N ILE A 93 -11.57 11.41 -2.23
CA ILE A 93 -10.14 11.33 -2.55
C ILE A 93 -9.93 10.29 -3.65
N GLY A 94 -9.47 10.73 -4.82
CA GLY A 94 -9.01 9.86 -5.90
C GLY A 94 -7.51 9.62 -5.78
N ILE A 95 -7.09 8.34 -5.73
CA ILE A 95 -5.68 7.95 -5.68
C ILE A 95 -5.35 7.18 -6.95
N SER A 96 -4.38 7.66 -7.73
CA SER A 96 -3.95 7.01 -8.96
C SER A 96 -2.59 7.53 -9.41
N GLN A 97 -1.61 6.63 -9.52
CA GLN A 97 -0.26 6.98 -9.98
C GLN A 97 -0.30 7.76 -11.30
N SER A 98 -1.00 7.27 -12.32
CA SER A 98 -1.10 7.91 -13.63
C SER A 98 -2.19 8.98 -13.73
N GLY A 99 -3.18 8.92 -12.85
CA GLY A 99 -4.38 9.76 -12.93
C GLY A 99 -5.23 9.56 -14.19
N GLN A 100 -5.03 8.43 -14.91
CA GLN A 100 -5.66 8.18 -16.22
C GLN A 100 -6.75 7.10 -16.19
N SER A 101 -7.05 6.47 -15.06
CA SER A 101 -8.08 5.43 -14.96
C SER A 101 -9.47 6.04 -15.15
N PRO A 102 -10.20 5.68 -16.24
CA PRO A 102 -11.46 6.36 -16.61
C PRO A 102 -12.52 6.26 -15.52
N ASP A 103 -12.64 5.12 -14.86
CA ASP A 103 -13.61 4.87 -13.79
C ASP A 103 -13.33 5.71 -12.53
N ILE A 104 -12.05 5.91 -12.16
CA ILE A 104 -11.66 6.77 -11.05
C ILE A 104 -11.95 8.24 -11.39
N VAL A 105 -11.58 8.68 -12.60
CA VAL A 105 -11.85 10.04 -13.09
C VAL A 105 -13.36 10.31 -13.09
N THR A 106 -14.16 9.36 -13.60
CA THR A 106 -15.62 9.48 -13.65
C THR A 106 -16.22 9.56 -12.24
N THR A 107 -15.70 8.77 -11.29
CA THR A 107 -16.15 8.79 -9.90
C THR A 107 -15.90 10.15 -9.26
N VAL A 108 -14.67 10.67 -9.38
CA VAL A 108 -14.30 11.98 -8.79
C VAL A 108 -15.06 13.13 -9.45
N ALA A 109 -15.14 13.14 -10.79
CA ALA A 109 -15.90 14.16 -11.52
C ALA A 109 -17.39 14.14 -11.17
N GLY A 110 -17.99 12.94 -11.05
CA GLY A 110 -19.38 12.77 -10.65
C GLY A 110 -19.64 13.22 -9.21
N ALA A 111 -18.73 12.91 -8.29
CA ALA A 111 -18.81 13.36 -6.90
C ALA A 111 -18.69 14.90 -6.78
N ARG A 112 -17.75 15.49 -7.52
CA ARG A 112 -17.59 16.95 -7.60
C ARG A 112 -18.85 17.63 -8.13
N ALA A 113 -19.43 17.11 -9.21
CA ALA A 113 -20.68 17.62 -9.75
C ALA A 113 -21.85 17.46 -8.75
N GLY A 114 -21.79 16.45 -7.87
CA GLY A 114 -22.73 16.25 -6.76
C GLY A 114 -22.47 17.13 -5.53
N GLY A 115 -21.45 18.02 -5.56
CA GLY A 115 -21.16 19.00 -4.50
C GLY A 115 -20.14 18.54 -3.45
N ALA A 116 -19.55 17.36 -3.59
CA ALA A 116 -18.44 16.92 -2.73
C ALA A 116 -17.20 17.80 -2.91
N LEU A 117 -16.41 17.95 -1.86
CA LEU A 117 -15.02 18.42 -2.01
C LEU A 117 -14.19 17.26 -2.55
N THR A 118 -13.39 17.51 -3.60
CA THR A 118 -12.62 16.46 -4.24
C THR A 118 -11.11 16.73 -4.15
N LEU A 119 -10.32 15.66 -3.96
CA LEU A 119 -8.86 15.72 -3.90
C LEU A 119 -8.26 14.60 -4.75
N ALA A 120 -7.25 14.93 -5.56
CA ALA A 120 -6.44 13.98 -6.31
C ALA A 120 -5.09 13.77 -5.62
N ILE A 121 -4.70 12.51 -5.42
CA ILE A 121 -3.33 12.09 -5.10
C ILE A 121 -2.78 11.40 -6.35
N THR A 122 -1.83 12.02 -7.05
CA THR A 122 -1.33 11.51 -8.32
C THR A 122 0.11 11.94 -8.58
N ASN A 123 0.81 11.20 -9.42
CA ASN A 123 2.18 11.55 -9.83
C ASN A 123 2.22 12.43 -11.10
N ASP A 124 1.06 12.65 -11.74
CA ASP A 124 0.91 13.53 -12.91
C ASP A 124 -0.14 14.62 -12.62
N GLU A 125 0.36 15.84 -12.37
CA GLU A 125 -0.48 17.01 -12.09
C GLU A 125 -1.30 17.50 -13.29
N SER A 126 -0.93 17.07 -14.50
CA SER A 126 -1.67 17.36 -15.74
C SER A 126 -2.71 16.30 -16.08
N SER A 127 -2.80 15.22 -15.28
CA SER A 127 -3.70 14.10 -15.53
C SER A 127 -5.19 14.46 -15.49
N PRO A 128 -6.05 13.66 -16.16
CA PRO A 128 -7.49 13.82 -16.08
C PRO A 128 -8.03 13.83 -14.64
N LEU A 129 -7.47 12.99 -13.76
CA LEU A 129 -7.87 12.95 -12.35
C LEU A 129 -7.54 14.28 -11.63
N ALA A 130 -6.34 14.82 -11.86
CA ALA A 130 -5.95 16.11 -11.29
C ALA A 130 -6.85 17.25 -11.77
N GLN A 131 -7.26 17.22 -13.06
CA GLN A 131 -8.17 18.21 -13.62
C GLN A 131 -9.61 18.07 -13.11
N ALA A 132 -10.06 16.86 -12.83
CA ALA A 132 -11.39 16.57 -12.29
C ALA A 132 -11.55 16.96 -10.80
N SER A 133 -10.46 17.23 -10.09
CA SER A 133 -10.43 17.46 -8.64
C SER A 133 -10.30 18.94 -8.30
N ASP A 134 -10.85 19.35 -7.12
CA ASP A 134 -10.70 20.71 -6.58
C ASP A 134 -9.33 20.93 -5.96
N LEU A 135 -8.80 19.90 -5.29
CA LEU A 135 -7.53 19.91 -4.58
C LEU A 135 -6.58 18.85 -5.17
N ARG A 136 -5.28 19.05 -5.02
CA ARG A 136 -4.26 18.13 -5.55
C ARG A 136 -3.12 17.97 -4.55
N LEU A 137 -2.68 16.72 -4.37
CA LEU A 137 -1.48 16.36 -3.61
C LEU A 137 -0.57 15.54 -4.53
N PRO A 138 0.42 16.18 -5.20
CA PRO A 138 1.29 15.50 -6.14
C PRO A 138 2.33 14.64 -5.43
N LEU A 139 2.64 13.47 -5.97
CA LEU A 139 3.65 12.56 -5.44
C LEU A 139 5.08 12.97 -5.77
N GLN A 140 5.30 13.57 -6.93
CA GLN A 140 6.60 14.11 -7.40
C GLN A 140 7.77 13.12 -7.34
N VAL A 141 7.52 11.83 -7.56
CA VAL A 141 8.56 10.77 -7.52
C VAL A 141 9.14 10.43 -8.89
N GLY A 142 8.84 11.25 -9.89
CA GLY A 142 9.28 11.05 -11.27
C GLY A 142 8.63 9.83 -11.94
N PRO A 143 8.93 9.57 -13.22
CA PRO A 143 8.29 8.49 -13.96
C PRO A 143 8.63 7.12 -13.38
N GLU A 144 7.62 6.28 -13.18
CA GLU A 144 7.76 4.87 -12.83
C GLU A 144 7.64 4.02 -14.08
N ARG A 145 8.70 3.29 -14.42
CA ARG A 145 8.83 2.52 -15.66
C ARG A 145 8.47 1.04 -15.50
N SER A 146 8.72 0.49 -14.32
CA SER A 146 8.27 -0.87 -14.01
C SER A 146 6.76 -0.98 -14.16
N VAL A 147 6.27 -2.06 -14.74
CA VAL A 147 4.82 -2.32 -14.85
C VAL A 147 4.20 -2.44 -13.46
N ALA A 148 4.79 -3.23 -12.60
CA ALA A 148 4.39 -3.34 -11.20
C ALA A 148 4.73 -2.05 -10.43
N ALA A 149 3.78 -1.50 -9.71
CA ALA A 149 3.99 -0.31 -8.88
C ALA A 149 4.96 -0.60 -7.74
N THR A 150 5.87 0.33 -7.48
CA THR A 150 6.85 0.25 -6.39
C THR A 150 6.95 1.57 -5.63
N LYS A 151 7.75 2.52 -6.14
CA LYS A 151 7.99 3.83 -5.51
C LYS A 151 6.73 4.69 -5.45
N THR A 152 5.85 4.58 -6.44
CA THR A 152 4.59 5.33 -6.41
C THR A 152 3.66 4.84 -5.31
N PHE A 153 3.60 3.53 -5.06
CA PHE A 153 2.81 2.97 -3.97
C PHE A 153 3.27 3.47 -2.59
N THR A 154 4.57 3.40 -2.29
CA THR A 154 5.10 3.91 -1.01
C THR A 154 4.96 5.43 -0.88
N ALA A 155 5.04 6.16 -1.99
CA ALA A 155 4.77 7.58 -2.03
C ALA A 155 3.27 7.89 -1.78
N GLU A 156 2.36 7.08 -2.31
CA GLU A 156 0.91 7.19 -2.02
C GLU A 156 0.64 6.96 -0.52
N LEU A 157 1.27 5.94 0.10
CA LEU A 157 1.15 5.72 1.54
C LEU A 157 1.62 6.95 2.34
N LEU A 158 2.79 7.51 1.98
CA LEU A 158 3.32 8.69 2.66
C LEU A 158 2.44 9.93 2.45
N ALA A 159 1.99 10.19 1.22
CA ALA A 159 1.12 11.32 0.91
C ALA A 159 -0.21 11.25 1.69
N VAL A 160 -0.81 10.06 1.75
CA VAL A 160 -2.02 9.82 2.55
C VAL A 160 -1.74 10.02 4.04
N TRP A 161 -0.60 9.51 4.55
CA TRP A 161 -0.22 9.67 5.95
C TRP A 161 -0.05 11.16 6.30
N LEU A 162 0.74 11.91 5.52
CA LEU A 162 0.96 13.35 5.74
C LEU A 162 -0.35 14.14 5.75
N LEU A 163 -1.23 13.85 4.79
CA LEU A 163 -2.53 14.51 4.71
C LEU A 163 -3.39 14.23 5.94
N VAL A 164 -3.51 12.97 6.34
CA VAL A 164 -4.38 12.59 7.45
C VAL A 164 -3.83 13.06 8.80
N GLN A 165 -2.51 12.99 9.02
CA GLN A 165 -1.90 13.55 10.24
C GLN A 165 -2.14 15.06 10.33
N ALA A 166 -1.98 15.78 9.21
CA ALA A 166 -2.28 17.21 9.16
C ALA A 166 -3.78 17.51 9.42
N MET A 167 -4.70 16.68 8.87
CA MET A 167 -6.14 16.80 9.14
C MET A 167 -6.48 16.53 10.61
N ALA A 168 -5.75 15.61 11.25
CA ALA A 168 -5.88 15.28 12.68
C ALA A 168 -5.22 16.33 13.60
N GLY A 169 -4.55 17.33 13.04
CA GLY A 169 -3.82 18.35 13.82
C GLY A 169 -2.58 17.83 14.55
N LYS A 170 -2.04 16.68 14.10
CA LYS A 170 -0.82 16.07 14.64
C LYS A 170 0.41 16.65 13.96
N ASP A 171 1.57 16.54 14.64
CA ASP A 171 2.85 16.87 14.01
C ASP A 171 3.23 15.84 12.92
N LEU A 172 4.11 16.24 12.04
CA LEU A 172 4.61 15.41 10.93
C LEU A 172 6.06 14.95 11.16
N ASP A 173 6.62 15.22 12.34
CA ASP A 173 8.03 15.03 12.67
C ASP A 173 8.43 13.55 12.62
N SER A 174 7.48 12.65 12.88
CA SER A 174 7.70 11.20 12.77
C SER A 174 8.16 10.77 11.36
N ALA A 175 7.85 11.53 10.32
CA ALA A 175 8.30 11.25 8.95
C ALA A 175 9.74 11.72 8.67
N ALA A 176 10.36 12.53 9.55
CA ALA A 176 11.71 13.08 9.32
C ALA A 176 12.78 12.01 9.13
N ASN A 177 12.66 10.87 9.81
CA ASN A 177 13.60 9.76 9.71
C ASN A 177 13.19 8.68 8.68
N LEU A 178 12.09 8.88 7.94
CA LEU A 178 11.55 7.85 7.05
C LEU A 178 12.55 7.38 6.00
N GLY A 179 13.34 8.29 5.43
CA GLY A 179 14.37 7.93 4.45
C GLY A 179 15.42 6.97 5.02
N SER A 180 15.93 7.25 6.22
CA SER A 180 16.92 6.39 6.90
C SER A 180 16.31 5.05 7.35
N ASP A 181 15.06 5.04 7.80
CA ASP A 181 14.34 3.82 8.17
C ASP A 181 14.09 2.94 6.95
N ALA A 182 13.71 3.55 5.82
CA ALA A 182 13.52 2.85 4.54
C ALA A 182 14.85 2.27 4.04
N GLU A 183 15.96 3.00 4.12
CA GLU A 183 17.28 2.51 3.73
C GLU A 183 17.73 1.31 4.59
N ALA A 184 17.58 1.42 5.90
CA ALA A 184 17.93 0.34 6.83
C ALA A 184 17.04 -0.91 6.58
N SER A 185 15.75 -0.72 6.33
CA SER A 185 14.79 -1.80 6.03
C SER A 185 15.12 -2.49 4.70
N LEU A 186 15.43 -1.72 3.66
CA LEU A 186 15.86 -2.26 2.37
C LEU A 186 17.16 -3.05 2.50
N ALA A 187 18.16 -2.50 3.18
CA ALA A 187 19.43 -3.19 3.41
C ALA A 187 19.25 -4.50 4.20
N SER A 188 18.35 -4.51 5.18
CA SER A 188 17.97 -5.71 5.92
C SER A 188 17.34 -6.76 4.99
N ALA A 189 16.33 -6.36 4.20
CA ALA A 189 15.68 -7.25 3.24
C ALA A 189 16.66 -7.83 2.22
N GLN A 190 17.59 -7.02 1.71
CA GLN A 190 18.63 -7.45 0.78
C GLN A 190 19.52 -8.52 1.36
N ARG A 191 19.97 -8.36 2.59
CA ARG A 191 20.84 -9.36 3.28
C ARG A 191 20.07 -10.64 3.58
N THR A 192 18.90 -10.51 4.19
CA THR A 192 18.13 -11.66 4.68
C THR A 192 17.55 -12.51 3.56
N LEU A 193 17.11 -11.86 2.48
CA LEU A 193 16.45 -12.55 1.35
C LEU A 193 17.42 -12.99 0.25
N SER A 194 18.72 -12.72 0.40
CA SER A 194 19.72 -13.18 -0.57
C SER A 194 19.75 -14.71 -0.60
N GLY A 195 19.45 -15.28 -1.77
CA GLY A 195 19.39 -16.74 -1.97
C GLY A 195 18.20 -17.44 -1.29
N SER A 196 17.28 -16.71 -0.66
CA SER A 196 16.08 -17.30 -0.10
C SER A 196 15.08 -17.68 -1.19
N SER A 197 14.25 -18.68 -0.91
CA SER A 197 13.18 -19.14 -1.80
C SER A 197 11.85 -19.20 -1.08
N LEU A 198 10.79 -18.77 -1.76
CA LEU A 198 9.40 -18.93 -1.28
C LEU A 198 8.86 -20.37 -1.53
N GLY A 199 9.74 -21.32 -1.85
CA GLY A 199 9.40 -22.72 -2.08
C GLY A 199 8.93 -23.03 -3.48
N ASP A 200 8.27 -24.20 -3.61
CA ASP A 200 7.75 -24.67 -4.89
C ASP A 200 6.88 -23.59 -5.55
N PRO A 201 7.15 -23.25 -6.83
CA PRO A 201 6.32 -22.29 -7.58
C PRO A 201 4.83 -22.63 -7.65
N ALA A 202 4.47 -23.89 -7.57
CA ALA A 202 3.08 -24.35 -7.60
C ALA A 202 2.38 -24.24 -6.22
N SER A 203 3.15 -24.13 -5.14
CA SER A 203 2.58 -24.03 -3.79
C SER A 203 1.89 -22.69 -3.57
N PRO A 204 0.74 -22.69 -2.86
CA PRO A 204 0.05 -21.46 -2.52
C PRO A 204 0.87 -20.63 -1.53
N ILE A 205 0.71 -19.31 -1.66
CA ILE A 205 1.27 -18.34 -0.72
C ILE A 205 0.13 -17.58 -0.08
N VAL A 206 0.10 -17.56 1.24
CA VAL A 206 -0.79 -16.66 2.00
C VAL A 206 0.03 -15.49 2.54
N VAL A 207 -0.45 -14.27 2.31
CA VAL A 207 0.18 -13.06 2.83
C VAL A 207 -0.76 -12.45 3.86
N VAL A 208 -0.28 -12.30 5.08
CA VAL A 208 -1.12 -11.95 6.24
C VAL A 208 -0.67 -10.64 6.85
N GLY A 209 -1.61 -9.73 7.05
CA GLY A 209 -1.38 -8.47 7.77
C GLY A 209 -2.54 -8.15 8.70
N ARG A 210 -2.38 -7.12 9.53
CA ARG A 210 -3.44 -6.59 10.39
C ARG A 210 -3.26 -5.08 10.53
N GLY A 211 -4.37 -4.34 10.73
CA GLY A 211 -4.30 -2.89 10.83
C GLY A 211 -3.58 -2.27 9.62
N TYR A 212 -2.58 -1.44 9.86
CA TYR A 212 -1.77 -0.82 8.80
C TYR A 212 -0.93 -1.82 7.99
N GLY A 213 -0.69 -3.03 8.49
CA GLY A 213 -0.04 -4.11 7.76
C GLY A 213 -0.96 -4.81 6.75
N TYR A 214 -2.29 -4.73 6.91
CA TYR A 214 -3.23 -5.42 6.01
C TYR A 214 -3.17 -4.92 4.55
N PRO A 215 -3.23 -3.61 4.26
CA PRO A 215 -3.05 -3.12 2.89
C PRO A 215 -1.69 -3.49 2.29
N VAL A 216 -0.63 -3.59 3.11
CA VAL A 216 0.68 -4.06 2.65
C VAL A 216 0.66 -5.56 2.31
N ALA A 217 -0.07 -6.37 3.07
CA ALA A 217 -0.25 -7.79 2.75
C ALA A 217 -0.98 -7.98 1.40
N LEU A 218 -2.01 -7.18 1.15
CA LEU A 218 -2.71 -7.18 -0.15
C LEU A 218 -1.78 -6.78 -1.30
N GLU A 219 -0.98 -5.73 -1.09
CA GLU A 219 -0.02 -5.24 -2.10
C GLU A 219 1.08 -6.26 -2.37
N LEU A 220 1.65 -6.88 -1.32
CA LEU A 220 2.67 -7.91 -1.50
C LEU A 220 2.11 -9.14 -2.23
N ALA A 221 0.89 -9.57 -1.91
CA ALA A 221 0.22 -10.63 -2.65
C ALA A 221 0.03 -10.26 -4.13
N LEU A 222 -0.32 -9.00 -4.41
CA LEU A 222 -0.42 -8.48 -5.77
C LEU A 222 0.95 -8.54 -6.49
N LYS A 223 2.02 -8.05 -5.86
CA LYS A 223 3.38 -8.08 -6.44
C LYS A 223 3.85 -9.52 -6.72
N LEU A 224 3.62 -10.46 -5.80
CA LEU A 224 3.95 -11.87 -6.00
C LEU A 224 3.18 -12.48 -7.18
N ARG A 225 1.93 -12.08 -7.41
CA ARG A 225 1.16 -12.50 -8.60
C ARG A 225 1.69 -11.87 -9.88
N GLU A 226 1.93 -10.55 -9.88
CA GLU A 226 2.34 -9.80 -11.06
C GLU A 226 3.73 -10.21 -11.57
N VAL A 227 4.74 -10.12 -10.73
CA VAL A 227 6.13 -10.35 -11.14
C VAL A 227 6.62 -11.76 -10.86
N GLY A 228 6.16 -12.37 -9.77
CA GLY A 228 6.52 -13.73 -9.36
C GLY A 228 5.60 -14.81 -9.97
N ARG A 229 4.47 -14.46 -10.59
CA ARG A 229 3.47 -15.41 -11.10
C ARG A 229 3.10 -16.46 -10.05
N ARG A 230 3.02 -16.05 -8.79
CA ARG A 230 2.68 -16.93 -7.67
C ARG A 230 1.17 -16.97 -7.45
N ASN A 231 0.67 -18.10 -6.99
CA ASN A 231 -0.68 -18.20 -6.44
C ASN A 231 -0.67 -17.61 -5.01
N ALA A 232 -0.71 -16.28 -4.92
CA ALA A 232 -0.57 -15.54 -3.66
C ALA A 232 -1.88 -14.80 -3.32
N HIS A 233 -2.32 -14.93 -2.06
CA HIS A 233 -3.55 -14.30 -1.55
C HIS A 233 -3.26 -13.53 -0.27
N GLY A 234 -3.77 -12.30 -0.20
CA GLY A 234 -3.66 -11.42 0.96
C GLY A 234 -4.87 -11.55 1.89
N PHE A 235 -4.62 -11.64 3.19
CA PHE A 235 -5.66 -11.72 4.22
C PHE A 235 -5.36 -10.79 5.39
N SER A 236 -6.40 -10.30 6.03
CA SER A 236 -6.25 -9.84 7.40
C SER A 236 -6.10 -11.07 8.33
N ALA A 237 -5.33 -10.95 9.40
CA ALA A 237 -5.12 -12.06 10.33
C ALA A 237 -6.45 -12.59 10.90
N ALA A 238 -7.41 -11.70 11.16
CA ALA A 238 -8.73 -12.11 11.63
C ALA A 238 -9.50 -12.88 10.55
N ASP A 239 -9.53 -12.35 9.31
CA ASP A 239 -10.29 -12.99 8.23
C ASP A 239 -9.67 -14.35 7.84
N LEU A 240 -8.35 -14.50 7.94
CA LEU A 240 -7.69 -15.80 7.75
C LEU A 240 -8.28 -16.86 8.69
N LEU A 241 -8.46 -16.53 9.96
CA LEU A 241 -8.97 -17.46 10.97
C LEU A 241 -10.47 -17.76 10.79
N HIS A 242 -11.22 -16.92 10.09
CA HIS A 242 -12.65 -17.10 9.82
C HIS A 242 -12.96 -17.93 8.57
N GLY A 243 -12.10 -18.88 8.20
CA GLY A 243 -12.35 -19.84 7.13
C GLY A 243 -11.15 -20.13 6.26
N PRO A 244 -10.46 -19.15 5.65
CA PRO A 244 -9.34 -19.36 4.74
C PRO A 244 -8.18 -20.18 5.32
N ILE A 245 -8.02 -20.22 6.65
CA ILE A 245 -7.02 -21.04 7.34
C ILE A 245 -7.15 -22.53 6.99
N ALA A 246 -8.34 -23.01 6.66
CA ALA A 246 -8.58 -24.41 6.26
C ALA A 246 -7.84 -24.80 4.95
N ALA A 247 -7.45 -23.82 4.13
CA ALA A 247 -6.66 -24.05 2.91
C ALA A 247 -5.14 -24.01 3.16
N VAL A 248 -4.70 -23.64 4.36
CA VAL A 248 -3.31 -23.66 4.76
C VAL A 248 -2.92 -25.11 5.13
N GLN A 249 -1.81 -25.57 4.58
CA GLN A 249 -1.33 -26.95 4.78
C GLN A 249 0.18 -27.04 4.67
N ALA A 250 0.73 -28.19 4.96
CA ALA A 250 2.15 -28.45 4.72
C ALA A 250 2.50 -28.15 3.25
N GLY A 251 3.58 -27.38 3.04
CA GLY A 251 3.97 -26.88 1.71
C GLY A 251 3.45 -25.45 1.39
N THR A 252 2.45 -24.95 2.10
CA THR A 252 2.08 -23.54 2.02
C THR A 252 3.20 -22.66 2.57
N THR A 253 3.49 -21.54 1.92
CA THR A 253 4.34 -20.49 2.47
C THR A 253 3.47 -19.34 2.96
N ALA A 254 3.60 -18.97 4.22
CA ALA A 254 2.95 -17.78 4.76
C ALA A 254 3.96 -16.63 4.84
N VAL A 255 3.57 -15.44 4.37
CA VAL A 255 4.32 -14.21 4.58
C VAL A 255 3.49 -13.32 5.51
N VAL A 256 4.00 -13.07 6.71
CA VAL A 256 3.32 -12.22 7.70
C VAL A 256 3.98 -10.85 7.70
N VAL A 257 3.18 -9.81 7.53
CA VAL A 257 3.65 -8.42 7.52
C VAL A 257 2.95 -7.62 8.62
N GLY A 258 3.71 -7.01 9.49
CA GLY A 258 3.15 -6.22 10.58
C GLY A 258 4.19 -5.50 11.40
N ALA A 259 3.73 -4.60 12.25
CA ALA A 259 4.58 -3.80 13.13
C ALA A 259 4.25 -4.04 14.59
N ALA A 260 5.19 -3.73 15.47
CA ALA A 260 4.95 -3.66 16.90
C ALA A 260 3.86 -2.63 17.20
N GLY A 261 2.84 -3.03 17.95
CA GLY A 261 1.72 -2.17 18.28
C GLY A 261 0.45 -2.94 18.67
N PRO A 262 -0.70 -2.28 18.68
CA PRO A 262 -1.98 -2.88 19.08
C PRO A 262 -2.38 -4.13 18.29
N THR A 263 -1.86 -4.30 17.07
CA THR A 263 -2.21 -5.44 16.22
C THR A 263 -1.30 -6.67 16.40
N SER A 264 -0.21 -6.58 17.17
CA SER A 264 0.79 -7.64 17.34
C SER A 264 0.21 -8.97 17.83
N SER A 265 -0.66 -8.95 18.83
CA SER A 265 -1.27 -10.19 19.38
C SER A 265 -2.08 -10.93 18.31
N SER A 266 -2.89 -10.22 17.54
CA SER A 266 -3.69 -10.82 16.46
C SER A 266 -2.82 -11.43 15.35
N LEU A 267 -1.66 -10.84 15.07
CA LEU A 267 -0.70 -11.39 14.10
C LEU A 267 -0.03 -12.66 14.64
N ARG A 268 0.32 -12.71 15.94
CA ARG A 268 0.87 -13.92 16.57
C ARG A 268 -0.15 -15.06 16.61
N ASP A 269 -1.41 -14.78 16.93
CA ASP A 269 -2.48 -15.79 16.87
C ASP A 269 -2.60 -16.37 15.45
N GLY A 270 -2.58 -15.51 14.43
CA GLY A 270 -2.56 -15.93 13.04
C GLY A 270 -1.34 -16.78 12.67
N LEU A 271 -0.15 -16.38 13.14
CA LEU A 271 1.10 -17.11 12.90
C LEU A 271 1.10 -18.49 13.58
N ALA A 272 0.62 -18.56 14.83
CA ALA A 272 0.48 -19.81 15.56
C ALA A 272 -0.48 -20.78 14.84
N ALA A 273 -1.61 -20.28 14.33
CA ALA A 273 -2.54 -21.09 13.54
C ALA A 273 -1.91 -21.58 12.23
N ILE A 274 -1.15 -20.75 11.54
CA ILE A 274 -0.41 -21.12 10.33
C ILE A 274 0.57 -22.27 10.62
N HIS A 275 1.34 -22.17 11.71
CA HIS A 275 2.27 -23.22 12.11
C HIS A 275 1.56 -24.52 12.51
N ALA A 276 0.40 -24.45 13.19
CA ALA A 276 -0.40 -25.61 13.54
C ALA A 276 -0.87 -26.38 12.31
N HIS A 277 -0.99 -25.74 11.14
CA HIS A 277 -1.32 -26.37 9.85
C HIS A 277 -0.07 -26.83 9.08
N GLY A 278 1.12 -26.79 9.67
CA GLY A 278 2.37 -27.26 9.08
C GLY A 278 2.96 -26.37 8.00
N ALA A 279 2.48 -25.14 7.84
CA ALA A 279 3.04 -24.17 6.90
C ALA A 279 4.30 -23.51 7.49
N ARG A 280 5.23 -23.15 6.60
CA ARG A 280 6.39 -22.35 6.99
C ARG A 280 6.06 -20.86 6.89
N SER A 281 6.73 -20.04 7.69
CA SER A 281 6.50 -18.60 7.73
C SER A 281 7.76 -17.78 7.39
N LEU A 282 7.53 -16.67 6.68
CA LEU A 282 8.45 -15.56 6.55
C LEU A 282 7.78 -14.34 7.18
N VAL A 283 8.45 -13.67 8.10
CA VAL A 283 7.91 -12.48 8.80
C VAL A 283 8.69 -11.25 8.40
N ILE A 284 8.01 -10.20 7.97
CA ILE A 284 8.56 -8.85 7.73
C ILE A 284 8.01 -7.95 8.84
N SER A 285 8.84 -7.56 9.80
CA SER A 285 8.36 -6.87 10.99
C SER A 285 9.45 -6.09 11.72
N ASN A 286 9.04 -5.09 12.51
CA ASN A 286 9.84 -4.49 13.59
C ASN A 286 9.43 -4.99 14.98
N ASP A 287 8.50 -5.96 15.06
CA ASP A 287 8.12 -6.62 16.31
C ASP A 287 9.06 -7.81 16.57
N PRO A 288 9.90 -7.76 17.64
CA PRO A 288 10.85 -8.82 17.92
C PRO A 288 10.18 -10.14 18.34
N GLU A 289 8.99 -10.09 18.98
CA GLU A 289 8.27 -11.29 19.38
C GLU A 289 7.71 -12.02 18.17
N LEU A 290 7.11 -11.28 17.24
CA LEU A 290 6.61 -11.84 15.97
C LEU A 290 7.78 -12.40 15.12
N ALA A 291 8.92 -11.71 15.10
CA ALA A 291 10.11 -12.15 14.38
C ALA A 291 10.72 -13.43 14.96
N TRP A 292 10.67 -13.60 16.28
CA TRP A 292 11.21 -14.77 16.98
C TRP A 292 10.47 -16.07 16.61
N GLU A 293 9.18 -16.00 16.39
CA GLU A 293 8.35 -17.16 16.03
C GLU A 293 8.47 -17.57 14.55
N ALA A 294 9.12 -16.77 13.72
CA ALA A 294 9.21 -16.98 12.28
C ALA A 294 10.20 -18.07 11.87
N SER A 295 9.93 -18.78 10.78
CA SER A 295 10.94 -19.63 10.13
C SER A 295 12.05 -18.80 9.49
N LEU A 296 11.74 -17.59 9.00
CA LEU A 296 12.66 -16.58 8.51
C LEU A 296 12.12 -15.20 8.85
N ALA A 297 12.93 -14.33 9.45
CA ALA A 297 12.53 -12.96 9.78
C ALA A 297 13.32 -11.92 8.98
N VAL A 298 12.63 -10.93 8.45
CA VAL A 298 13.17 -9.72 7.81
C VAL A 298 12.88 -8.53 8.71
N PRO A 299 13.84 -8.10 9.54
CA PRO A 299 13.66 -6.92 10.39
C PRO A 299 13.51 -5.65 9.56
N VAL A 300 12.56 -4.79 9.92
CA VAL A 300 12.39 -3.45 9.34
C VAL A 300 12.49 -2.39 10.43
N ARG A 301 12.68 -1.12 10.03
CA ARG A 301 12.64 0.04 10.92
C ARG A 301 11.42 0.90 10.60
N ALA A 302 10.77 1.45 11.61
CA ALA A 302 9.67 2.40 11.46
C ALA A 302 9.48 3.23 12.72
N ALA A 303 9.15 4.48 12.57
CA ALA A 303 8.88 5.44 13.64
C ALA A 303 7.45 5.31 14.22
N GLY A 304 6.92 4.11 14.32
CA GLY A 304 5.57 3.82 14.83
C GLY A 304 4.75 2.97 13.88
N GLU A 305 3.63 2.44 14.37
CA GLU A 305 2.81 1.47 13.62
C GLU A 305 2.24 2.08 12.34
N SER A 306 1.72 3.31 12.39
CA SER A 306 1.09 3.94 11.21
C SER A 306 2.06 4.19 10.05
N LEU A 307 3.32 4.56 10.31
CA LEU A 307 4.35 4.73 9.27
C LEU A 307 4.99 3.41 8.82
N SER A 308 4.85 2.34 9.61
CA SER A 308 5.49 1.06 9.33
C SER A 308 5.11 0.47 7.98
N GLY A 309 3.89 0.76 7.51
CA GLY A 309 3.39 0.29 6.22
C GLY A 309 4.34 0.57 5.05
N ILE A 310 5.08 1.69 5.11
CA ILE A 310 6.03 2.10 4.06
C ILE A 310 7.27 1.18 4.06
N SER A 311 7.88 0.96 5.23
CA SER A 311 9.05 0.08 5.36
C SER A 311 8.71 -1.39 5.11
N LEU A 312 7.53 -1.83 5.56
CA LEU A 312 7.01 -3.18 5.29
C LEU A 312 6.79 -3.39 3.79
N ALA A 313 6.20 -2.40 3.10
CA ALA A 313 5.98 -2.45 1.66
C ALA A 313 7.30 -2.52 0.88
N LEU A 314 8.28 -1.71 1.25
CA LEU A 314 9.60 -1.71 0.62
C LEU A 314 10.30 -3.07 0.73
N ALA A 315 10.30 -3.67 1.92
CA ALA A 315 10.85 -5.01 2.14
C ALA A 315 10.05 -6.09 1.36
N GLY A 316 8.72 -5.98 1.31
CA GLY A 316 7.85 -6.85 0.54
C GLY A 316 8.08 -6.76 -0.97
N GLN A 317 8.28 -5.55 -1.51
CA GLN A 317 8.64 -5.35 -2.92
C GLN A 317 9.98 -6.01 -3.25
N TRP A 318 10.96 -5.91 -2.34
CA TRP A 318 12.24 -6.59 -2.51
C TRP A 318 12.07 -8.11 -2.50
N LEU A 319 11.24 -8.67 -1.63
CA LEU A 319 10.92 -10.10 -1.61
C LEU A 319 10.32 -10.56 -2.95
N ALA A 320 9.34 -9.83 -3.48
CA ALA A 320 8.70 -10.17 -4.76
C ALA A 320 9.69 -10.10 -5.94
N LEU A 321 10.56 -9.09 -5.95
CA LEU A 321 11.64 -8.96 -6.93
C LEU A 321 12.61 -10.16 -6.86
N GLN A 322 13.06 -10.53 -5.66
CA GLN A 322 13.98 -11.65 -5.47
C GLN A 322 13.36 -12.98 -5.90
N ASP A 323 12.09 -13.22 -5.55
CA ASP A 323 11.38 -14.42 -6.00
C ASP A 323 11.30 -14.50 -7.55
N ALA A 324 11.03 -13.38 -8.23
CA ALA A 324 11.02 -13.33 -9.69
C ALA A 324 12.40 -13.62 -10.28
N LEU A 325 13.45 -12.95 -9.79
CA LEU A 325 14.82 -13.10 -10.30
C LEU A 325 15.39 -14.50 -10.09
N THR A 326 15.19 -15.11 -8.91
CA THR A 326 15.68 -16.46 -8.62
C THR A 326 15.02 -17.52 -9.52
N ARG A 327 13.84 -17.20 -10.05
CA ARG A 327 13.10 -18.05 -10.99
C ARG A 327 13.36 -17.70 -12.45
N GLY A 328 14.28 -16.78 -12.72
CA GLY A 328 14.61 -16.36 -14.09
C GLY A 328 13.51 -15.58 -14.81
N LEU A 329 12.58 -14.97 -14.05
CA LEU A 329 11.50 -14.15 -14.61
C LEU A 329 11.98 -12.69 -14.81
N ASP A 330 11.46 -12.04 -15.84
CA ASP A 330 11.68 -10.60 -16.07
C ASP A 330 10.64 -9.80 -15.26
N PRO A 331 11.04 -9.07 -14.19
CA PRO A 331 10.10 -8.30 -13.38
C PRO A 331 9.56 -7.05 -14.09
N ASP A 332 10.22 -6.60 -15.16
CA ASP A 332 9.82 -5.41 -15.90
C ASP A 332 8.78 -5.71 -17.00
N ARG A 333 8.64 -6.99 -17.38
CA ARG A 333 7.75 -7.44 -18.47
C ARG A 333 6.86 -8.61 -18.04
N PRO A 334 6.03 -8.45 -17.02
CA PRO A 334 5.09 -9.49 -16.64
C PRO A 334 4.07 -9.72 -17.77
N PRO A 335 3.86 -10.98 -18.21
CA PRO A 335 2.97 -11.26 -19.34
C PRO A 335 1.54 -10.85 -19.06
N GLY A 336 0.88 -10.28 -20.07
CA GLY A 336 -0.51 -9.87 -20.01
C GLY A 336 -0.79 -8.59 -19.23
N LEU A 337 0.25 -7.92 -18.72
CA LEU A 337 0.10 -6.66 -18.00
C LEU A 337 0.67 -5.48 -18.80
N ALA A 338 0.04 -4.33 -18.64
CA ALA A 338 0.49 -3.04 -19.16
C ALA A 338 0.59 -2.03 -18.00
N LYS A 339 1.49 -1.03 -18.13
CA LYS A 339 1.69 -0.01 -17.07
C LYS A 339 0.41 0.78 -16.75
N ILE A 340 -0.42 1.02 -17.73
CA ILE A 340 -1.70 1.71 -17.56
C ILE A 340 -2.81 0.77 -18.03
N THR A 341 -3.69 0.40 -17.10
CA THR A 341 -4.88 -0.38 -17.40
C THR A 341 -6.07 0.56 -17.54
N ARG A 342 -6.75 0.51 -18.68
CA ARG A 342 -7.95 1.29 -18.94
C ARG A 342 -9.17 0.41 -18.74
N THR A 343 -9.79 0.49 -17.56
CA THR A 343 -11.06 -0.17 -17.21
C THR A 343 -12.18 0.86 -17.16
N LEU A 344 -13.37 0.45 -17.60
CA LEU A 344 -14.62 1.22 -17.43
C LEU A 344 -15.32 0.78 -16.15
#